data_dff06bea7306454a8f1e3f1f75b22322
#
_entry.id   dff06bea7306454a8f1e3f1f75b22322
#
_cell.length_a   1.000
_cell.length_b   1.000
_cell.length_c   1.000
_cell.angle_alpha   90.00
_cell.angle_beta   90.00
_cell.angle_gamma   90.00
#
_symmetry.space_group_name_H-M   'P 1'
#
loop_
_entity.id
_entity.type
_entity.pdbx_description
1 polymer ?
#
loop_
_entity_poly.entity_id
_entity_poly.type
_entity_poly.pdbx_seq_one_letter_code
_entity_poly.pdbx_strand_id
1 'polypeptide(L)'
;MSPLFSIITVTYNAEKVLERTLRSVAEQSYARIEYIVIDGASTDGTMEMVTSYKSQSPGLVRFEVISEPDKGLYDAMNKGLRVATGDYVWFLNAGDTLQSPETVARLAEVAERNGMPDI
;
A
#
# COMPACT_ATOMS: atom_id res chain seq x y z
N MET A 1 -20.54 7.85 -3.61
CA MET A 1 -19.90 6.63 -3.10
C MET A 1 -18.40 6.82 -3.01
N SER A 2 -17.83 6.46 -1.88
CA SER A 2 -16.39 6.63 -1.66
C SER A 2 -15.60 5.50 -2.30
N PRO A 3 -14.61 5.82 -3.16
CA PRO A 3 -13.81 4.76 -3.79
C PRO A 3 -12.91 4.04 -2.79
N LEU A 4 -12.62 2.78 -3.09
CA LEU A 4 -11.63 2.00 -2.37
C LEU A 4 -10.31 2.07 -3.13
N PHE A 5 -9.24 2.45 -2.43
CA PHE A 5 -7.89 2.50 -3.00
C PHE A 5 -7.10 1.28 -2.55
N SER A 6 -6.50 0.60 -3.52
CA SER A 6 -5.53 -0.46 -3.23
C SER A 6 -4.14 0.14 -3.39
N ILE A 7 -3.41 0.29 -2.28
CA ILE A 7 -2.04 0.75 -2.31
C ILE A 7 -1.14 -0.48 -2.22
N ILE A 8 -0.22 -0.62 -3.16
CA ILE A 8 0.66 -1.78 -3.26
C ILE A 8 2.11 -1.32 -3.10
N THR A 9 2.81 -1.89 -2.12
CA THR A 9 4.24 -1.69 -1.95
C THR A 9 4.95 -3.01 -2.19
N VAL A 10 5.89 -2.98 -3.13
CA VAL A 10 6.80 -4.10 -3.36
C VAL A 10 8.07 -3.84 -2.57
N THR A 11 8.57 -4.83 -1.85
CA THR A 11 9.75 -4.67 -1.02
C THR A 11 10.65 -5.90 -1.04
N TYR A 12 11.95 -5.65 -0.90
CA TYR A 12 12.96 -6.68 -0.70
C TYR A 12 14.14 -6.09 0.03
N ASN A 13 14.44 -6.61 1.24
CA ASN A 13 15.54 -6.13 2.08
C ASN A 13 15.58 -4.60 2.19
N ALA A 14 14.46 -4.00 2.55
CA ALA A 14 14.27 -2.56 2.57
C ALA A 14 14.10 -1.99 3.97
N GLU A 15 14.61 -2.66 5.02
CA GLU A 15 14.38 -2.22 6.39
C GLU A 15 14.84 -0.81 6.68
N LYS A 16 15.85 -0.31 5.97
CA LYS A 16 16.39 1.04 6.20
C LYS A 16 15.50 2.16 5.68
N VAL A 17 14.61 1.88 4.73
CA VAL A 17 13.82 2.91 4.07
C VAL A 17 12.31 2.67 4.16
N LEU A 18 11.90 1.46 4.52
CA LEU A 18 10.49 1.07 4.43
C LEU A 18 9.60 1.74 5.47
N GLU A 19 10.12 2.06 6.65
CA GLU A 19 9.28 2.58 7.72
C GLU A 19 8.51 3.83 7.31
N ARG A 20 9.17 4.77 6.64
CA ARG A 20 8.50 6.01 6.22
C ARG A 20 7.37 5.74 5.23
N THR A 21 7.52 4.71 4.38
CA THR A 21 6.47 4.30 3.45
C THR A 21 5.26 3.75 4.21
N LEU A 22 5.51 2.80 5.11
CA LEU A 22 4.44 2.19 5.93
C LEU A 22 3.71 3.25 6.76
N ARG A 23 4.47 4.15 7.37
CA ARG A 23 3.91 5.22 8.19
C ARG A 23 3.03 6.14 7.36
N SER A 24 3.47 6.52 6.17
CA SER A 24 2.71 7.45 5.33
C SER A 24 1.36 6.87 4.92
N VAL A 25 1.27 5.55 4.74
CA VAL A 25 0.00 4.89 4.46
C VAL A 25 -0.86 4.80 5.72
N ALA A 26 -0.26 4.40 6.84
CA ALA A 26 -0.98 4.25 8.10
C ALA A 26 -1.56 5.58 8.61
N GLU A 27 -0.92 6.70 8.28
CA GLU A 27 -1.34 8.03 8.72
C GLU A 27 -2.39 8.69 7.83
N GLN A 28 -2.82 8.04 6.75
CA GLN A 28 -3.83 8.62 5.88
C GLN A 28 -5.15 8.80 6.60
N SER A 29 -5.78 9.95 6.42
CA SER A 29 -7.07 10.26 7.02
C SER A 29 -8.23 9.54 6.32
N TYR A 30 -8.01 9.06 5.09
CA TYR A 30 -9.03 8.38 4.32
C TYR A 30 -9.17 6.93 4.77
N ALA A 31 -10.40 6.49 5.09
CA ALA A 31 -10.62 5.17 5.68
C ALA A 31 -10.66 4.02 4.67
N ARG A 32 -11.01 4.29 3.41
CA ARG A 32 -11.21 3.23 2.43
C ARG A 32 -9.94 2.93 1.64
N ILE A 33 -8.96 2.42 2.37
CA ILE A 33 -7.67 1.98 1.81
C ILE A 33 -7.47 0.52 2.19
N GLU A 34 -7.16 -0.32 1.21
CA GLU A 34 -6.54 -1.61 1.47
C GLU A 34 -5.06 -1.52 1.12
N TYR A 35 -4.22 -1.97 2.02
CA TYR A 35 -2.78 -1.93 1.82
C TYR A 35 -2.27 -3.34 1.56
N ILE A 36 -1.48 -3.48 0.50
CA ILE A 36 -0.94 -4.77 0.07
C ILE A 36 0.57 -4.63 0.00
N VAL A 37 1.27 -5.44 0.79
CA VAL A 37 2.74 -5.49 0.78
C VAL A 37 3.16 -6.81 0.18
N ILE A 38 3.92 -6.74 -0.90
CA ILE A 38 4.48 -7.92 -1.58
C ILE A 38 5.98 -7.93 -1.30
N ASP A 39 6.40 -8.89 -0.50
CA ASP A 39 7.78 -9.04 -0.09
C ASP A 39 8.43 -10.21 -0.81
N GLY A 40 9.64 -9.99 -1.34
CA GLY A 40 10.40 -10.98 -2.10
C GLY A 40 11.24 -11.91 -1.24
N ALA A 41 10.73 -12.35 -0.09
CA ALA A 41 11.43 -13.20 0.86
C ALA A 41 12.65 -12.49 1.47
N SER A 42 12.42 -11.31 2.05
CA SER A 42 13.47 -10.53 2.72
C SER A 42 14.13 -11.32 3.84
N THR A 43 15.42 -11.11 4.00
CA THR A 43 16.25 -11.76 5.02
C THR A 43 16.68 -10.80 6.14
N ASP A 44 16.37 -9.52 6.01
CA ASP A 44 16.64 -8.49 7.02
C ASP A 44 15.41 -8.24 7.91
N GLY A 45 15.34 -7.11 8.59
CA GLY A 45 14.23 -6.75 9.47
C GLY A 45 12.98 -6.23 8.77
N THR A 46 12.90 -6.32 7.44
CA THR A 46 11.76 -5.81 6.67
C THR A 46 10.43 -6.41 7.13
N MET A 47 10.35 -7.74 7.22
CA MET A 47 9.08 -8.40 7.56
C MET A 47 8.63 -8.16 8.99
N GLU A 48 9.56 -8.03 9.92
CA GLU A 48 9.23 -7.69 11.30
C GLU A 48 8.58 -6.31 11.37
N MET A 49 9.10 -5.36 10.61
CA MET A 49 8.56 -4.01 10.53
C MET A 49 7.16 -4.02 9.90
N VAL A 50 6.98 -4.75 8.82
CA VAL A 50 5.67 -4.87 8.16
C VAL A 50 4.63 -5.46 9.11
N THR A 51 4.99 -6.52 9.81
CA THR A 51 4.11 -7.18 10.77
C THR A 51 3.71 -6.22 11.90
N SER A 52 4.67 -5.43 12.38
CA SER A 52 4.40 -4.43 13.42
C SER A 52 3.37 -3.40 12.95
N TYR A 53 3.55 -2.85 11.75
CA TYR A 53 2.60 -1.87 11.20
C TYR A 53 1.24 -2.49 10.90
N LYS A 54 1.19 -3.74 10.47
CA LYS A 54 -0.07 -4.43 10.23
C LYS A 54 -0.91 -4.49 11.50
N SER A 55 -0.30 -4.80 12.64
CA SER A 55 -1.02 -4.87 13.91
C SER A 55 -1.41 -3.50 14.46
N GLN A 56 -0.78 -2.42 13.99
CA GLN A 56 -0.97 -1.07 14.50
C GLN A 56 -1.70 -0.14 13.54
N SER A 57 -2.34 -0.68 12.51
CA SER A 57 -3.00 0.11 11.47
C SER A 57 -4.49 -0.25 11.34
N PRO A 58 -5.28 -0.09 12.43
CA PRO A 58 -6.68 -0.51 12.41
C PRO A 58 -7.58 0.36 11.53
N GLY A 59 -7.09 1.53 11.09
CA GLY A 59 -7.87 2.42 10.22
C GLY A 59 -7.97 1.97 8.78
N LEU A 60 -7.16 0.99 8.37
CA LEU A 60 -7.20 0.45 7.01
C LEU A 60 -8.31 -0.60 6.90
N VAL A 61 -8.97 -0.65 5.73
CA VAL A 61 -10.00 -1.66 5.47
C VAL A 61 -9.38 -3.06 5.50
N ARG A 62 -8.18 -3.18 4.96
CA ARG A 62 -7.46 -4.45 4.89
C ARG A 62 -5.97 -4.18 4.80
N PHE A 63 -5.18 -5.04 5.40
CA PHE A 63 -3.72 -4.99 5.28
C PHE A 63 -3.25 -6.42 4.97
N GLU A 64 -2.96 -6.67 3.70
CA GLU A 64 -2.54 -7.98 3.20
C GLU A 64 -1.03 -8.01 3.02
N VAL A 65 -0.40 -9.11 3.43
CA VAL A 65 1.05 -9.29 3.27
C VAL A 65 1.30 -10.63 2.62
N ILE A 66 2.06 -10.62 1.53
CA ILE A 66 2.53 -11.83 0.86
C ILE A 66 4.05 -11.77 0.83
N SER A 67 4.71 -12.75 1.47
CA SER A 67 6.16 -12.83 1.48
C SER A 67 6.58 -14.18 0.91
N GLU A 68 7.20 -14.13 -0.27
CA GLU A 68 7.71 -15.30 -0.96
C GLU A 68 8.68 -14.85 -2.04
N PRO A 69 9.59 -15.72 -2.50
CA PRO A 69 10.47 -15.36 -3.59
C PRO A 69 9.68 -14.94 -4.84
N ASP A 70 10.14 -13.90 -5.52
CA ASP A 70 9.54 -13.46 -6.78
C ASP A 70 10.60 -13.46 -7.88
N LYS A 71 10.15 -13.26 -9.13
CA LYS A 71 11.02 -13.25 -10.31
C LYS A 71 11.35 -11.82 -10.76
N GLY A 72 11.36 -10.89 -9.82
CA GLY A 72 11.65 -9.50 -10.08
C GLY A 72 10.44 -8.60 -9.89
N LEU A 73 10.62 -7.31 -10.18
CA LEU A 73 9.62 -6.29 -9.88
C LEU A 73 8.26 -6.56 -10.52
N TYR A 74 8.24 -6.93 -11.80
CA TYR A 74 6.97 -7.16 -12.50
C TYR A 74 6.19 -8.33 -11.92
N ASP A 75 6.88 -9.40 -11.54
CA ASP A 75 6.23 -10.54 -10.90
C ASP A 75 5.60 -10.13 -9.57
N ALA A 76 6.34 -9.36 -8.76
CA ALA A 76 5.85 -8.86 -7.48
C ALA A 76 4.64 -7.93 -7.67
N MET A 77 4.70 -7.01 -8.63
CA MET A 77 3.58 -6.12 -8.93
C MET A 77 2.34 -6.90 -9.34
N ASN A 78 2.51 -7.93 -10.16
CA ASN A 78 1.40 -8.78 -10.60
C ASN A 78 0.79 -9.56 -9.44
N LYS A 79 1.59 -10.00 -8.48
CA LYS A 79 1.05 -10.63 -7.27
C LYS A 79 0.13 -9.67 -6.52
N GLY A 80 0.55 -8.43 -6.38
CA GLY A 80 -0.27 -7.40 -5.74
C GLY A 80 -1.56 -7.14 -6.49
N LEU A 81 -1.49 -7.04 -7.81
CA LEU A 81 -2.67 -6.81 -8.63
C LEU A 81 -3.69 -7.94 -8.54
N ARG A 82 -3.23 -9.19 -8.41
CA ARG A 82 -4.15 -10.34 -8.30
C ARG A 82 -4.98 -10.30 -7.02
N VAL A 83 -4.49 -9.69 -5.96
CA VAL A 83 -5.21 -9.63 -4.68
C VAL A 83 -5.88 -8.28 -4.44
N ALA A 84 -5.59 -7.27 -5.25
CA ALA A 84 -6.20 -5.96 -5.11
C ALA A 84 -7.67 -5.98 -5.50
N THR A 85 -8.51 -5.35 -4.69
CA THR A 85 -9.95 -5.29 -4.91
C THR A 85 -10.48 -3.86 -5.05
N GLY A 86 -9.60 -2.86 -4.97
CA GLY A 86 -10.00 -1.47 -4.99
C GLY A 86 -10.46 -0.96 -6.34
N ASP A 87 -11.15 0.16 -6.31
CA ASP A 87 -11.56 0.88 -7.52
C ASP A 87 -10.35 1.48 -8.24
N TYR A 88 -9.32 1.85 -7.47
CA TYR A 88 -8.06 2.39 -7.99
C TYR A 88 -6.89 1.66 -7.35
N VAL A 89 -5.83 1.48 -8.14
CA VAL A 89 -4.59 0.87 -7.68
C VAL A 89 -3.46 1.90 -7.73
N TRP A 90 -2.70 1.99 -6.64
CA TRP A 90 -1.57 2.89 -6.53
C TRP A 90 -0.34 2.11 -6.09
N PHE A 91 0.70 2.10 -6.94
CA PHE A 91 1.98 1.51 -6.56
C PHE A 91 2.82 2.55 -5.83
N LEU A 92 3.22 2.22 -4.61
CA LEU A 92 4.07 3.07 -3.78
C LEU A 92 5.32 2.29 -3.43
N ASN A 93 6.44 2.65 -4.01
CA ASN A 93 7.70 1.93 -3.82
C ASN A 93 8.23 2.06 -2.40
N ALA A 94 8.95 1.04 -1.93
CA ALA A 94 9.62 1.11 -0.64
C ALA A 94 10.58 2.30 -0.62
N GLY A 95 10.46 3.15 0.39
CA GLY A 95 11.21 4.38 0.52
C GLY A 95 10.46 5.63 0.08
N ASP A 96 9.43 5.48 -0.76
CA ASP A 96 8.58 6.61 -1.16
C ASP A 96 7.46 6.81 -0.14
N THR A 97 6.91 8.02 -0.10
CA THR A 97 5.84 8.38 0.83
C THR A 97 4.70 9.08 0.11
N LEU A 98 3.50 8.95 0.66
CA LEU A 98 2.41 9.83 0.30
C LEU A 98 2.72 11.21 0.90
N GLN A 99 2.44 12.28 0.14
CA GLN A 99 2.91 13.63 0.50
C GLN A 99 2.33 14.17 1.80
N SER A 100 1.10 13.80 2.12
CA SER A 100 0.45 14.27 3.34
C SER A 100 -0.58 13.26 3.82
N PRO A 101 -1.05 13.38 5.07
CA PRO A 101 -2.13 12.51 5.57
C PRO A 101 -3.44 12.62 4.79
N GLU A 102 -3.63 13.69 4.02
CA GLU A 102 -4.85 13.93 3.25
C GLU A 102 -4.73 13.59 1.77
N THR A 103 -3.58 13.03 1.34
CA THR A 103 -3.34 12.77 -0.09
C THR A 103 -4.43 11.89 -0.71
N VAL A 104 -4.74 10.75 -0.10
CA VAL A 104 -5.74 9.83 -0.64
C VAL A 104 -7.14 10.43 -0.54
N ALA A 105 -7.45 11.12 0.57
CA ALA A 105 -8.74 11.77 0.73
C ALA A 105 -9.00 12.80 -0.37
N ARG A 106 -7.99 13.56 -0.76
CA ARG A 106 -8.11 14.55 -1.84
C ARG A 106 -8.37 13.88 -3.19
N LEU A 107 -7.68 12.78 -3.47
CA LEU A 107 -7.91 12.03 -4.70
C LEU A 107 -9.30 11.40 -4.71
N ALA A 108 -9.77 10.88 -3.58
CA ALA A 108 -11.11 10.33 -3.47
C ALA A 108 -12.17 11.40 -3.73
N GLU A 109 -11.97 12.61 -3.21
CA GLU A 109 -12.89 13.72 -3.43
C GLU A 109 -12.96 14.10 -4.91
N VAL A 110 -11.81 14.17 -5.59
CA VAL A 110 -11.77 14.44 -7.03
C VAL A 110 -12.49 13.36 -7.82
N ALA A 111 -12.26 12.09 -7.48
CA ALA A 111 -12.90 10.96 -8.14
C ALA A 111 -14.42 11.02 -7.97
N GLU A 112 -14.90 11.27 -6.76
CA GLU A 112 -16.34 11.35 -6.50
C GLU A 112 -16.99 12.50 -7.27
N ARG A 113 -16.35 13.67 -7.31
CA ARG A 113 -16.89 14.83 -8.03
C ARG A 113 -16.98 14.59 -9.53
N ASN A 114 -16.13 13.74 -10.07
CA ASN A 114 -16.07 13.48 -11.51
C ASN A 114 -16.72 12.15 -11.91
N GLY A 115 -17.54 11.55 -11.04
CA GLY A 115 -18.27 10.33 -11.34
C GLY A 115 -17.41 9.09 -11.39
N MET A 116 -16.32 9.04 -10.61
CA MET A 116 -15.43 7.88 -10.53
C MET A 116 -14.73 7.57 -11.84
N PRO A 117 -14.02 8.55 -12.44
CA PRO A 117 -13.29 8.28 -13.68
C PRO A 117 -12.04 7.45 -13.44
N ASP A 118 -11.47 6.93 -14.52
CA ASP A 118 -10.13 6.35 -14.47
C ASP A 118 -9.11 7.47 -14.17
N ILE A 119 -8.22 7.21 -13.25
CA ILE A 119 -7.20 8.18 -12.85
C ILE A 119 -5.83 7.75 -13.35
#